data_2f81584b66fc79c88f6b7058dec54e3a
#
_entry.id   2f81584b66fc79c88f6b7058dec54e3a
#
_cell.length_a   1.000
_cell.length_b   1.000
_cell.length_c   1.000
_cell.angle_alpha   90.00
_cell.angle_beta   90.00
_cell.angle_gamma   90.00
#
_symmetry.space_group_name_H-M   'P 1'
#
loop_
_entity.id
_entity.type
_entity.pdbx_description
1 polymer ?
#
loop_
_entity_poly.entity_id
_entity_poly.type
_entity_poly.pdbx_seq_one_letter_code
_entity_poly.pdbx_strand_id
1 'polypeptide(L)'
;MAEPTKNVNIKIGDEELKGRYANLVRISHTREELILDFINMVPPQGTVTSRVIMNPAHLKRLIGALQANLALYEKNFGPTQEAPEPTDGGSVN
;
A
#
# COMPACT_ATOMS: atom_id res chain seq x y z
N MET A 1 22.54 -18.90 6.87
CA MET A 1 21.58 -18.89 7.90
C MET A 1 20.28 -19.47 7.47
N ALA A 2 19.77 -20.33 8.27
CA ALA A 2 18.52 -20.97 7.95
C ALA A 2 17.41 -19.95 7.94
N GLU A 3 16.50 -20.11 7.04
CA GLU A 3 15.37 -19.21 6.92
C GLU A 3 14.19 -19.81 7.63
N PRO A 4 13.82 -19.29 8.77
CA PRO A 4 12.64 -19.83 9.44
C PRO A 4 11.39 -19.74 8.60
N THR A 5 11.36 -18.78 7.68
CA THR A 5 10.17 -18.60 6.86
C THR A 5 9.95 -19.73 5.86
N LYS A 6 10.95 -20.61 5.67
CA LYS A 6 10.77 -21.71 4.73
C LYS A 6 9.61 -22.61 5.09
N ASN A 7 9.28 -22.69 6.37
CA ASN A 7 8.23 -23.57 6.84
C ASN A 7 6.97 -22.82 7.25
N VAL A 8 6.87 -21.57 6.91
CA VAL A 8 5.72 -20.77 7.31
C VAL A 8 4.64 -20.87 6.26
N ASN A 9 3.45 -21.18 6.69
CA ASN A 9 2.27 -21.15 5.83
C ASN A 9 1.55 -19.85 6.02
N ILE A 10 1.23 -19.21 4.93
CA ILE A 10 0.49 -17.94 4.96
C ILE A 10 -0.91 -18.22 4.43
N LYS A 11 -1.90 -17.94 5.26
CA LYS A 11 -3.29 -18.15 4.90
C LYS A 11 -3.90 -16.83 4.46
N ILE A 12 -4.88 -16.91 3.59
CA ILE A 12 -5.63 -15.76 3.18
C ILE A 12 -7.11 -16.08 3.28
N GLY A 13 -7.88 -15.21 3.94
CA GLY A 13 -9.31 -15.38 4.06
C GLY A 13 -10.03 -15.00 2.79
N ASP A 14 -11.29 -15.38 2.71
CA ASP A 14 -12.06 -15.11 1.50
C ASP A 14 -12.22 -13.62 1.24
N GLU A 15 -12.42 -12.84 2.28
CA GLU A 15 -12.58 -11.40 2.10
C GLU A 15 -11.28 -10.76 1.64
N GLU A 16 -10.17 -11.17 2.24
CA GLU A 16 -8.88 -10.62 1.84
C GLU A 16 -8.50 -11.04 0.44
N LEU A 17 -8.90 -12.24 0.03
CA LEU A 17 -8.61 -12.73 -1.31
C LEU A 17 -9.27 -11.88 -2.37
N LYS A 18 -10.45 -11.35 -2.09
CA LYS A 18 -11.14 -10.49 -3.05
C LYS A 18 -10.37 -9.18 -3.28
N GLY A 19 -9.66 -8.74 -2.27
CA GLY A 19 -8.96 -7.49 -2.35
C GLY A 19 -9.86 -6.28 -2.15
N ARG A 20 -9.24 -5.14 -2.00
CA ARG A 20 -9.97 -3.88 -1.88
C ARG A 20 -9.26 -2.85 -2.75
N TYR A 21 -10.05 -2.09 -3.46
CA TYR A 21 -9.49 -1.07 -4.33
C TYR A 21 -9.09 0.16 -3.53
N ALA A 22 -7.95 0.72 -3.85
CA ALA A 22 -7.52 1.98 -3.27
C ALA A 22 -6.74 2.75 -4.33
N ASN A 23 -6.97 4.05 -4.36
CA ASN A 23 -6.24 4.93 -5.27
C ASN A 23 -5.55 6.05 -4.52
N LEU A 24 -5.53 5.98 -3.20
CA LEU A 24 -4.88 6.97 -2.37
C LEU A 24 -4.49 6.30 -1.06
N VAL A 25 -3.36 6.66 -0.52
CA VAL A 25 -2.94 6.17 0.79
C VAL A 25 -2.59 7.37 1.65
N ARG A 26 -3.20 7.45 2.81
CA ARG A 26 -2.87 8.46 3.80
C ARG A 26 -2.08 7.80 4.91
N ILE A 27 -0.93 8.37 5.22
CA ILE A 27 -0.04 7.76 6.18
C ILE A 27 0.14 8.70 7.36
N SER A 28 -0.01 8.16 8.55
CA SER A 28 0.26 8.89 9.78
C SER A 28 1.08 8.00 10.70
N HIS A 29 1.59 8.59 11.76
CA HIS A 29 2.42 7.80 12.66
C HIS A 29 2.41 8.38 14.07
N THR A 30 2.65 7.49 15.02
CA THR A 30 3.09 7.84 16.34
C THR A 30 4.53 7.35 16.48
N ARG A 31 5.05 7.40 17.69
CA ARG A 31 6.40 6.90 17.92
C ARG A 31 6.48 5.38 17.67
N GLU A 32 5.42 4.66 18.00
CA GLU A 32 5.43 3.22 17.95
C GLU A 32 4.79 2.64 16.71
N GLU A 33 4.02 3.41 15.98
CA GLU A 33 3.18 2.84 14.93
C GLU A 33 3.17 3.67 13.67
N LEU A 34 3.14 3.00 12.56
CA LEU A 34 2.76 3.56 11.26
C LEU A 34 1.35 3.13 10.95
N ILE A 35 0.53 4.06 10.53
CA ILE A 35 -0.86 3.79 10.18
C ILE A 35 -1.04 4.13 8.71
N LEU A 36 -1.38 3.13 7.92
CA LEU A 36 -1.61 3.30 6.49
C LEU A 36 -3.09 3.12 6.22
N ASP A 37 -3.72 4.19 5.78
CA ASP A 37 -5.13 4.15 5.42
C ASP A 37 -5.23 4.14 3.91
N PHE A 38 -5.71 3.02 3.39
CA PHE A 38 -5.94 2.86 1.96
C PHE A 38 -7.34 3.36 1.65
N ILE A 39 -7.42 4.28 0.73
CA ILE A 39 -8.64 5.04 0.50
C ILE A 39 -9.09 4.87 -0.94
N ASN A 40 -10.37 4.59 -1.10
CA ASN A 40 -11.00 4.67 -2.41
C ASN A 40 -11.61 6.06 -2.52
N MET A 41 -10.94 6.92 -3.25
CA MET A 41 -11.39 8.30 -3.40
C MET A 41 -12.20 8.44 -4.67
N VAL A 42 -13.47 8.70 -4.48
CA VAL A 42 -14.38 9.03 -5.58
C VAL A 42 -15.01 10.36 -5.20
N PRO A 43 -14.54 11.45 -5.78
CA PRO A 43 -15.02 12.77 -5.36
C PRO A 43 -16.52 12.87 -5.39
N PRO A 44 -17.11 13.59 -4.44
CA PRO A 44 -16.43 14.40 -3.43
C PRO A 44 -16.11 13.67 -2.13
N GLN A 45 -16.22 12.37 -2.09
CA GLN A 45 -16.05 11.63 -0.86
C GLN A 45 -15.03 10.52 -1.03
N GLY A 46 -14.19 10.37 -0.02
CA GLY A 46 -13.27 9.24 0.04
C GLY A 46 -13.68 8.30 1.16
N THR A 47 -13.41 7.04 0.96
CA THR A 47 -13.73 6.02 1.94
C THR A 47 -12.48 5.20 2.23
N VAL A 48 -12.14 5.06 3.51
CA VAL A 48 -11.05 4.19 3.89
C VAL A 48 -11.53 2.76 3.73
N THR A 49 -10.88 2.04 2.84
CA THR A 49 -11.25 0.64 2.59
C THR A 49 -10.44 -0.32 3.42
N SER A 50 -9.28 0.10 3.88
CA SER A 50 -8.44 -0.77 4.69
C SER A 50 -7.47 0.08 5.50
N ARG A 51 -7.31 -0.27 6.76
CA ARG A 51 -6.29 0.36 7.61
C ARG A 51 -5.31 -0.71 8.03
N VAL A 52 -4.03 -0.44 7.83
CA VAL A 52 -2.97 -1.34 8.24
C VAL A 52 -2.06 -0.60 9.21
N ILE A 53 -1.78 -1.24 10.32
CA ILE A 53 -0.92 -0.66 11.34
C ILE A 53 0.31 -1.53 11.44
N MET A 54 1.46 -0.91 11.42
CA MET A 54 2.69 -1.67 11.51
C MET A 54 3.73 -0.91 12.31
N ASN A 55 4.73 -1.64 12.76
CA ASN A 55 5.88 -1.07 13.44
C ASN A 55 6.72 -0.30 12.43
N PRO A 56 7.27 0.86 12.81
CA PRO A 56 8.07 1.65 11.88
C PRO A 56 9.24 0.90 11.24
N ALA A 57 9.83 -0.05 11.95
CA ALA A 57 10.92 -0.82 11.36
C ALA A 57 10.46 -1.64 10.18
N HIS A 58 9.21 -2.09 10.20
CA HIS A 58 8.66 -2.84 9.07
C HIS A 58 8.40 -1.96 7.87
N LEU A 59 8.22 -0.66 8.09
CA LEU A 59 8.01 0.26 6.99
C LEU A 59 9.21 0.29 6.06
N LYS A 60 10.41 0.22 6.63
CA LYS A 60 11.61 0.22 5.78
C LYS A 60 11.62 -0.97 4.84
N ARG A 61 11.23 -2.14 5.34
CA ARG A 61 11.15 -3.31 4.47
C ARG A 61 10.05 -3.18 3.44
N LEU A 62 8.92 -2.59 3.83
CA LEU A 62 7.85 -2.38 2.89
C LEU A 62 8.28 -1.46 1.75
N ILE A 63 8.96 -0.37 2.09
CA ILE A 63 9.44 0.55 1.06
C ILE A 63 10.37 -0.18 0.09
N GLY A 64 11.29 -0.97 0.62
CA GLY A 64 12.20 -1.72 -0.25
C GLY A 64 11.48 -2.71 -1.13
N ALA A 65 10.48 -3.40 -0.57
CA ALA A 65 9.72 -4.36 -1.35
C ALA A 65 8.91 -3.68 -2.45
N LEU A 66 8.33 -2.52 -2.14
CA LEU A 66 7.59 -1.76 -3.14
C LEU A 66 8.51 -1.28 -4.25
N GLN A 67 9.67 -0.78 -3.89
CA GLN A 67 10.63 -0.31 -4.90
C GLN A 67 11.09 -1.45 -5.80
N ALA A 68 11.36 -2.61 -5.21
CA ALA A 68 11.80 -3.76 -5.98
C ALA A 68 10.73 -4.22 -6.95
N ASN A 69 9.49 -4.24 -6.51
CA ASN A 69 8.39 -4.66 -7.37
C ASN A 69 8.09 -3.64 -8.46
N LEU A 70 8.19 -2.37 -8.14
CA LEU A 70 8.00 -1.35 -9.16
C LEU A 70 9.07 -1.46 -10.24
N ALA A 71 10.32 -1.68 -9.83
CA ALA A 71 11.40 -1.84 -10.80
C ALA A 71 11.17 -3.05 -11.70
N LEU A 72 10.69 -4.15 -11.11
CA LEU A 72 10.40 -5.33 -11.89
C LEU A 72 9.24 -5.10 -12.86
N TYR A 73 8.21 -4.42 -12.40
CA TYR A 73 7.09 -4.08 -13.25
C TYR A 73 7.57 -3.24 -14.45
N GLU A 74 8.40 -2.23 -14.18
CA GLU A 74 8.85 -1.36 -15.26
C GLU A 74 9.78 -2.06 -16.21
N LYS A 75 10.55 -3.02 -15.71
CA LYS A 75 11.39 -3.83 -16.59
C LYS A 75 10.54 -4.62 -17.58
N ASN A 76 9.39 -5.10 -17.12
CA ASN A 76 8.53 -5.93 -17.96
C ASN A 76 7.59 -5.12 -18.84
N PHE A 77 7.18 -3.95 -18.39
CA PHE A 77 6.11 -3.21 -19.05
C PHE A 77 6.46 -1.77 -19.41
N GLY A 78 7.65 -1.33 -19.06
CA GLY A 78 8.08 0.02 -19.39
C GLY A 78 7.83 1.01 -18.26
N PRO A 79 8.32 2.23 -18.45
CA PRO A 79 8.22 3.24 -17.38
C PRO A 79 6.78 3.52 -16.95
N THR A 80 6.63 3.84 -15.71
CA THR A 80 5.33 4.17 -15.12
C THR A 80 5.30 5.65 -14.77
N GLN A 81 4.23 6.32 -15.16
CA GLN A 81 4.02 7.68 -14.75
C GLN A 81 3.17 7.71 -13.50
N GLU A 82 3.51 8.65 -12.63
CA GLU A 82 2.71 8.80 -11.43
C GLU A 82 1.33 9.33 -11.80
N ALA A 83 0.30 8.68 -11.27
CA ALA A 83 -1.06 9.11 -11.52
C ALA A 83 -1.36 10.41 -10.77
N PRO A 84 -2.21 11.25 -11.31
CA PRO A 84 -2.64 12.42 -10.56
C PRO A 84 -3.45 12.01 -9.35
N GLU A 85 -3.46 12.84 -8.34
CA GLU A 85 -4.23 12.53 -7.15
C GLU A 85 -5.72 12.49 -7.48
N PRO A 86 -6.45 11.54 -6.91
CA PRO A 86 -7.87 11.40 -7.19
C PRO A 86 -8.69 12.44 -6.41
N THR A 87 -8.67 13.67 -6.86
CA THR A 87 -9.42 14.74 -6.24
C THR A 87 -10.61 15.09 -7.10
N ASP A 88 -11.39 16.06 -6.65
CA ASP A 88 -12.56 16.47 -7.41
C ASP A 88 -12.24 17.58 -8.39
N GLY A 89 -11.04 17.56 -8.91
CA GLY A 89 -10.72 18.38 -10.04
C GLY A 89 -10.06 19.66 -9.70
N GLY A 90 -10.38 20.52 -9.20
CA GLY A 90 -9.67 21.74 -9.03
C GLY A 90 -8.92 21.85 -7.77
N SER A 91 -9.18 21.00 -6.88
CA SER A 91 -8.61 21.13 -5.58
C SER A 91 -7.31 20.41 -5.48
N VAL A 92 -6.31 21.12 -5.13
CA VAL A 92 -5.01 20.52 -4.95
C VAL A 92 -4.50 20.90 -3.60
N ASN A 93 -3.97 20.01 -2.96
CA ASN A 93 -3.50 20.37 -1.69
C ASN A 93 -2.11 20.38 -1.52
#